data_98f383616a99cf452f357e1fd1f6b383
#
_entry.id   98f383616a99cf452f357e1fd1f6b383
#
_cell.length_a   1.000
_cell.length_b   1.000
_cell.length_c   1.000
_cell.angle_alpha   90.00
_cell.angle_beta   90.00
_cell.angle_gamma   90.00
#
_symmetry.space_group_name_H-M   'P 1'
#
loop_
_entity.id
_entity.type
_entity.pdbx_description
1 polymer ?
#
loop_
_entity_poly.entity_id
_entity_poly.type
_entity_poly.pdbx_seq_one_letter_code
_entity_poly.pdbx_strand_id
1 'polypeptide(L)'
;VCTIGPATASAVGIRGLINAGMDVARLNFSHGNHEGHQRVANLVRSESAALGKPVAVLQDLCGPKIRTGSGSPTAIQTGDHVALIEGDQGGGEAIAIGYVGLADDLRPGDCVQLDDGRVRLRVAEVAGGRVNCVVEQGETLRDRMGVNLPSRRVRLSALTDKDRVDLSFGITMGVDYVALSFVKTADDIRQLRDAYRELGQQPPPVIAK
;
A
#
# COMPACT_ATOMS: atom_id res chain seq x y z
N VAL A 1 -14.26 2.30 12.01
CA VAL A 1 -13.41 1.33 11.28
C VAL A 1 -12.20 0.98 12.11
N CYS A 2 -11.97 -0.32 12.39
CA CYS A 2 -10.80 -0.79 13.14
C CYS A 2 -9.96 -1.73 12.26
N THR A 3 -8.65 -1.49 12.20
CA THR A 3 -7.74 -2.43 11.56
C THR A 3 -7.45 -3.58 12.50
N ILE A 4 -7.73 -4.82 12.05
CA ILE A 4 -7.42 -6.00 12.83
C ILE A 4 -5.97 -6.41 12.56
N GLY A 5 -5.20 -6.47 13.62
CA GLY A 5 -3.79 -6.86 13.59
C GLY A 5 -3.45 -7.85 14.69
N PRO A 6 -2.18 -8.27 14.84
CA PRO A 6 -1.79 -9.32 15.80
C PRO A 6 -2.30 -9.10 17.24
N ALA A 7 -2.35 -7.85 17.69
CA ALA A 7 -2.82 -7.52 19.04
C ALA A 7 -4.33 -7.72 19.25
N THR A 8 -5.13 -7.74 18.18
CA THR A 8 -6.61 -7.78 18.25
C THR A 8 -7.21 -8.98 17.54
N ALA A 9 -6.40 -9.80 16.82
CA ALA A 9 -6.85 -10.96 16.04
C ALA A 9 -7.19 -12.17 16.90
N SER A 10 -7.97 -11.97 17.97
CA SER A 10 -8.50 -13.00 18.86
C SER A 10 -9.98 -12.75 19.15
N ALA A 11 -10.72 -13.78 19.56
CA ALA A 11 -12.14 -13.64 19.90
C ALA A 11 -12.36 -12.56 20.98
N VAL A 12 -11.51 -12.51 22.00
CA VAL A 12 -11.58 -11.51 23.07
C VAL A 12 -11.30 -10.11 22.53
N GLY A 13 -10.27 -9.95 21.69
CA GLY A 13 -9.91 -8.66 21.10
C GLY A 13 -11.02 -8.13 20.18
N ILE A 14 -11.56 -8.98 19.30
CA ILE A 14 -12.64 -8.61 18.37
C ILE A 14 -13.90 -8.26 19.13
N ARG A 15 -14.28 -9.07 20.13
CA ARG A 15 -15.43 -8.78 21.00
C ARG A 15 -15.28 -7.44 21.72
N GLY A 16 -14.10 -7.15 22.24
CA GLY A 16 -13.76 -5.85 22.86
C GLY A 16 -13.96 -4.68 21.90
N LEU A 17 -13.46 -4.80 20.66
CA LEU A 17 -13.64 -3.81 19.62
C LEU A 17 -15.12 -3.60 19.23
N ILE A 18 -15.88 -4.67 19.06
CA ILE A 18 -17.32 -4.59 18.75
C ILE A 18 -18.08 -3.88 19.88
N ASN A 19 -17.77 -4.20 21.14
CA ASN A 19 -18.38 -3.54 22.29
C ASN A 19 -17.99 -2.07 22.40
N ALA A 20 -16.80 -1.70 21.97
CA ALA A 20 -16.33 -0.32 21.89
C ALA A 20 -16.88 0.46 20.67
N GLY A 21 -17.73 -0.18 19.82
CA GLY A 21 -18.40 0.48 18.70
C GLY A 21 -17.71 0.28 17.34
N MET A 22 -17.00 -0.84 17.13
CA MET A 22 -16.50 -1.19 15.80
C MET A 22 -17.66 -1.61 14.89
N ASP A 23 -17.83 -0.90 13.77
CA ASP A 23 -18.80 -1.22 12.71
C ASP A 23 -18.14 -1.90 11.50
N VAL A 24 -16.84 -1.65 11.29
CA VAL A 24 -16.09 -2.21 10.17
C VAL A 24 -14.74 -2.75 10.63
N ALA A 25 -14.50 -4.02 10.39
CA ALA A 25 -13.21 -4.69 10.58
C ALA A 25 -12.39 -4.61 9.29
N ARG A 26 -11.33 -3.80 9.28
CA ARG A 26 -10.43 -3.66 8.13
C ARG A 26 -9.33 -4.73 8.20
N LEU A 27 -9.23 -5.52 7.12
CA LEU A 27 -8.17 -6.50 6.89
C LEU A 27 -7.17 -5.92 5.86
N ASN A 28 -5.95 -5.63 6.32
CA ASN A 28 -4.92 -5.03 5.49
C ASN A 28 -4.14 -6.10 4.72
N PHE A 29 -4.41 -6.27 3.44
CA PHE A 29 -3.78 -7.24 2.55
C PHE A 29 -2.33 -6.92 2.13
N SER A 30 -1.79 -5.80 2.62
CA SER A 30 -0.34 -5.55 2.55
C SER A 30 0.48 -6.46 3.48
N HIS A 31 -0.17 -7.11 4.44
CA HIS A 31 0.44 -7.95 5.46
C HIS A 31 -0.36 -9.24 5.68
N GLY A 32 0.28 -10.24 6.25
CA GLY A 32 -0.36 -11.53 6.52
C GLY A 32 -0.48 -12.41 5.27
N ASN A 33 -1.33 -13.43 5.37
CA ASN A 33 -1.66 -14.37 4.30
C ASN A 33 -3.16 -14.65 4.27
N HIS A 34 -3.63 -15.29 3.21
CA HIS A 34 -5.05 -15.60 3.00
C HIS A 34 -5.67 -16.40 4.16
N GLU A 35 -4.95 -17.42 4.66
CA GLU A 35 -5.43 -18.23 5.79
C GLU A 35 -5.65 -17.39 7.06
N GLY A 36 -4.70 -16.50 7.37
CA GLY A 36 -4.80 -15.58 8.49
C GLY A 36 -5.99 -14.63 8.36
N HIS A 37 -6.20 -14.06 7.16
CA HIS A 37 -7.35 -13.20 6.89
C HIS A 37 -8.68 -13.94 6.98
N GLN A 38 -8.77 -15.18 6.46
CA GLN A 38 -9.97 -16.01 6.59
C GLN A 38 -10.31 -16.28 8.04
N ARG A 39 -9.31 -16.67 8.84
CA ARG A 39 -9.51 -16.91 10.28
C ARG A 39 -10.05 -15.68 10.99
N VAL A 40 -9.49 -14.51 10.71
CA VAL A 40 -9.95 -13.24 11.31
C VAL A 40 -11.36 -12.89 10.84
N ALA A 41 -11.68 -13.03 9.57
CA ALA A 41 -13.01 -12.78 9.04
C ALA A 41 -14.05 -13.69 9.72
N ASN A 42 -13.74 -14.98 9.88
CA ASN A 42 -14.60 -15.93 10.57
C ASN A 42 -14.83 -15.54 12.05
N LEU A 43 -13.78 -15.08 12.75
CA LEU A 43 -13.91 -14.57 14.12
C LEU A 43 -14.80 -13.33 14.18
N VAL A 44 -14.62 -12.36 13.25
CA VAL A 44 -15.48 -11.17 13.18
C VAL A 44 -16.93 -11.57 12.98
N ARG A 45 -17.24 -12.47 12.03
CA ARG A 45 -18.60 -12.96 11.77
C ARG A 45 -19.20 -13.66 12.99
N SER A 46 -18.43 -14.53 13.64
CA SER A 46 -18.87 -15.28 14.84
C SER A 46 -19.16 -14.35 16.01
N GLU A 47 -18.26 -13.42 16.34
CA GLU A 47 -18.45 -12.49 17.46
C GLU A 47 -19.57 -11.48 17.19
N SER A 48 -19.70 -11.01 15.93
CA SER A 48 -20.79 -10.14 15.47
C SER A 48 -22.15 -10.83 15.69
N ALA A 49 -22.28 -12.09 15.26
CA ALA A 49 -23.51 -12.87 15.46
C ALA A 49 -23.83 -13.11 16.95
N ALA A 50 -22.81 -13.46 17.74
CA ALA A 50 -22.99 -13.73 19.19
C ALA A 50 -23.44 -12.49 19.97
N LEU A 51 -23.03 -11.28 19.51
CA LEU A 51 -23.40 -10.01 20.15
C LEU A 51 -24.65 -9.36 19.54
N GLY A 52 -25.20 -9.92 18.45
CA GLY A 52 -26.30 -9.29 17.71
C GLY A 52 -25.96 -7.91 17.13
N LYS A 53 -24.68 -7.63 16.90
CA LYS A 53 -24.18 -6.36 16.37
C LYS A 53 -23.56 -6.60 15.00
N PRO A 54 -24.16 -6.08 13.89
CA PRO A 54 -23.60 -6.26 12.56
C PRO A 54 -22.25 -5.55 12.42
N VAL A 55 -21.25 -6.28 11.95
CA VAL A 55 -19.90 -5.74 11.65
C VAL A 55 -19.51 -6.14 10.24
N ALA A 56 -19.19 -5.16 9.42
CA ALA A 56 -18.73 -5.38 8.05
C ALA A 56 -17.24 -5.77 8.01
N VAL A 57 -16.87 -6.58 7.04
CA VAL A 57 -15.48 -6.94 6.74
C VAL A 57 -15.03 -6.15 5.51
N LEU A 58 -13.99 -5.33 5.68
CA LEU A 58 -13.36 -4.54 4.62
C LEU A 58 -12.05 -5.19 4.21
N GLN A 59 -11.97 -5.61 2.94
CA GLN A 59 -10.71 -5.98 2.29
C GLN A 59 -9.99 -4.72 1.82
N ASP A 60 -8.80 -4.42 2.38
CA ASP A 60 -7.97 -3.31 1.93
C ASP A 60 -6.80 -3.84 1.11
N LEU A 61 -6.90 -3.69 -0.24
CA LEU A 61 -5.91 -4.14 -1.20
C LEU A 61 -4.61 -3.34 -1.06
N CYS A 62 -3.49 -4.03 -1.32
CA CYS A 62 -2.15 -3.47 -1.12
C CYS A 62 -1.86 -2.33 -2.09
N GLY A 63 -2.22 -2.51 -3.36
CA GLY A 63 -1.78 -1.64 -4.44
C GLY A 63 -0.28 -1.77 -4.75
N PRO A 64 0.24 -0.93 -5.64
CA PRO A 64 1.63 -0.96 -6.05
C PRO A 64 2.54 -0.52 -4.90
N LYS A 65 3.32 -1.45 -4.37
CA LYS A 65 4.23 -1.20 -3.26
C LYS A 65 5.64 -0.93 -3.78
N ILE A 66 5.91 0.32 -4.12
CA ILE A 66 7.26 0.75 -4.47
C ILE A 66 8.12 0.73 -3.21
N ARG A 67 9.33 0.20 -3.31
CA ARG A 67 10.29 0.14 -2.22
C ARG A 67 11.68 0.55 -2.67
N THR A 68 12.49 1.03 -1.73
CA THR A 68 13.94 1.14 -1.94
C THR A 68 14.52 -0.26 -2.07
N GLY A 69 15.56 -0.41 -2.88
CA GLY A 69 16.42 -1.60 -2.93
C GLY A 69 17.34 -1.69 -1.72
N SER A 70 18.38 -2.51 -1.86
CA SER A 70 19.43 -2.70 -0.86
C SER A 70 20.70 -1.92 -1.24
N GLY A 71 21.61 -1.72 -0.26
CA GLY A 71 22.89 -1.05 -0.49
C GLY A 71 22.81 0.48 -0.61
N SER A 72 21.72 1.08 -0.16
CA SER A 72 21.60 2.53 -0.08
C SER A 72 22.51 3.11 1.01
N PRO A 73 22.92 4.39 0.94
CA PRO A 73 23.62 5.04 2.04
C PRO A 73 22.79 4.96 3.32
N THR A 74 23.43 4.70 4.46
CA THR A 74 22.73 4.52 5.75
C THR A 74 22.49 5.82 6.50
N ALA A 75 23.35 6.82 6.30
CA ALA A 75 23.21 8.14 6.90
C ALA A 75 23.07 9.20 5.81
N ILE A 76 22.16 10.13 6.01
CA ILE A 76 21.93 11.29 5.14
C ILE A 76 21.64 12.52 6.01
N GLN A 77 21.91 13.70 5.48
CA GLN A 77 21.62 14.96 6.13
C GLN A 77 20.86 15.88 5.18
N THR A 78 20.09 16.80 5.74
CA THR A 78 19.43 17.84 4.94
C THR A 78 20.47 18.64 4.16
N GLY A 79 20.26 18.78 2.86
CA GLY A 79 21.18 19.39 1.91
C GLY A 79 22.08 18.40 1.15
N ASP A 80 22.17 17.14 1.58
CA ASP A 80 22.91 16.12 0.83
C ASP A 80 22.33 15.89 -0.56
N HIS A 81 23.21 15.52 -1.49
CA HIS A 81 22.83 15.11 -2.83
C HIS A 81 22.82 13.58 -2.91
N VAL A 82 21.70 13.03 -3.36
CA VAL A 82 21.53 11.60 -3.59
C VAL A 82 20.95 11.37 -4.98
N ALA A 83 21.25 10.22 -5.58
CA ALA A 83 20.65 9.84 -6.85
C ALA A 83 19.66 8.68 -6.66
N LEU A 84 18.46 8.77 -7.24
CA LEU A 84 17.56 7.64 -7.36
C LEU A 84 17.81 6.94 -8.69
N ILE A 85 17.90 5.62 -8.67
CA ILE A 85 18.10 4.77 -9.85
C ILE A 85 17.06 3.65 -9.85
N GLU A 86 16.71 3.15 -11.02
CA GLU A 86 15.84 1.98 -11.14
C GLU A 86 16.58 0.70 -10.69
N GLY A 87 15.87 -0.19 -10.01
CA GLY A 87 16.37 -1.51 -9.65
C GLY A 87 16.31 -1.83 -8.16
N ASP A 88 16.98 -2.92 -7.79
CA ASP A 88 16.98 -3.47 -6.44
C ASP A 88 18.29 -3.30 -5.68
N GLN A 89 19.34 -2.80 -6.35
CA GLN A 89 20.66 -2.58 -5.76
C GLN A 89 21.12 -1.15 -5.97
N GLY A 90 21.37 -0.45 -4.87
CA GLY A 90 21.99 0.86 -4.81
C GLY A 90 23.50 0.77 -4.57
N GLY A 91 24.12 1.90 -4.26
CA GLY A 91 25.55 1.94 -3.90
C GLY A 91 26.10 3.38 -3.96
N GLY A 92 27.08 3.69 -3.09
CA GLY A 92 27.60 5.03 -2.96
C GLY A 92 26.49 6.02 -2.55
N GLU A 93 26.24 7.04 -3.35
CA GLU A 93 25.16 8.03 -3.13
C GLU A 93 23.85 7.63 -3.84
N ALA A 94 23.79 6.45 -4.49
CA ALA A 94 22.64 6.01 -5.24
C ALA A 94 21.69 5.14 -4.38
N ILE A 95 20.42 5.50 -4.39
CA ILE A 95 19.31 4.79 -3.78
C ILE A 95 18.56 4.08 -4.90
N ALA A 96 18.56 2.75 -4.90
CA ALA A 96 17.77 1.97 -5.86
C ALA A 96 16.28 2.07 -5.50
N ILE A 97 15.43 2.17 -6.51
CA ILE A 97 13.97 2.22 -6.40
C ILE A 97 13.39 1.12 -7.29
N GLY A 98 12.61 0.22 -6.70
CA GLY A 98 11.93 -0.86 -7.41
C GLY A 98 10.75 -0.35 -8.25
N TYR A 99 11.02 0.56 -9.17
CA TYR A 99 10.05 1.13 -10.09
C TYR A 99 10.66 1.40 -11.46
N VAL A 100 10.16 0.70 -12.47
CA VAL A 100 10.56 0.88 -13.88
C VAL A 100 9.88 2.14 -14.44
N GLY A 101 10.65 3.01 -15.08
CA GLY A 101 10.18 4.31 -15.60
C GLY A 101 10.35 5.46 -14.61
N LEU A 102 11.16 5.27 -13.57
CA LEU A 102 11.39 6.29 -12.54
C LEU A 102 11.83 7.63 -13.11
N ALA A 103 12.85 7.62 -14.00
CA ALA A 103 13.38 8.82 -14.64
C ALA A 103 12.41 9.42 -15.67
N ASP A 104 11.54 8.61 -16.27
CA ASP A 104 10.54 9.09 -17.22
C ASP A 104 9.39 9.82 -16.54
N ASP A 105 9.05 9.42 -15.32
CA ASP A 105 7.87 9.88 -14.60
C ASP A 105 8.15 11.01 -13.61
N LEU A 106 9.41 11.22 -13.22
CA LEU A 106 9.81 12.30 -12.32
C LEU A 106 10.36 13.52 -13.08
N ARG A 107 10.18 14.69 -12.49
CA ARG A 107 10.65 15.97 -13.03
C ARG A 107 11.29 16.81 -11.91
N PRO A 108 12.19 17.77 -12.26
CA PRO A 108 12.68 18.74 -11.31
C PRO A 108 11.53 19.42 -10.54
N GLY A 109 11.68 19.52 -9.23
CA GLY A 109 10.67 20.06 -8.32
C GLY A 109 9.71 19.00 -7.73
N ASP A 110 9.67 17.76 -8.23
CA ASP A 110 8.89 16.69 -7.62
C ASP A 110 9.47 16.32 -6.24
N CYS A 111 8.58 15.89 -5.33
CA CYS A 111 8.97 15.43 -4.00
C CYS A 111 8.78 13.91 -3.92
N VAL A 112 9.84 13.20 -3.61
CA VAL A 112 9.84 11.76 -3.31
C VAL A 112 9.87 11.58 -1.80
N GLN A 113 8.95 10.78 -1.26
CA GLN A 113 8.89 10.48 0.17
C GLN A 113 9.24 9.02 0.42
N LEU A 114 10.08 8.77 1.41
CA LEU A 114 10.43 7.44 1.88
C LEU A 114 9.97 7.27 3.33
N ASP A 115 9.65 6.04 3.71
CA ASP A 115 9.23 5.66 5.08
C ASP A 115 8.11 6.55 5.62
N ASP A 116 7.00 6.61 4.87
CA ASP A 116 5.81 7.42 5.20
C ASP A 116 6.10 8.92 5.40
N GLY A 117 7.10 9.44 4.67
CA GLY A 117 7.47 10.86 4.70
C GLY A 117 8.51 11.23 5.76
N ARG A 118 9.10 10.26 6.48
CA ARG A 118 10.22 10.51 7.38
C ARG A 118 11.47 10.99 6.64
N VAL A 119 11.66 10.53 5.41
CA VAL A 119 12.67 11.05 4.49
C VAL A 119 11.96 11.71 3.32
N ARG A 120 12.38 12.92 2.98
CA ARG A 120 11.85 13.70 1.86
C ARG A 120 12.99 14.16 0.97
N LEU A 121 12.85 13.86 -0.31
CA LEU A 121 13.83 14.16 -1.34
C LEU A 121 13.18 15.06 -2.39
N ARG A 122 13.84 16.16 -2.75
CA ARG A 122 13.42 17.04 -3.83
C ARG A 122 14.20 16.71 -5.08
N VAL A 123 13.52 16.40 -6.17
CA VAL A 123 14.16 16.19 -7.47
C VAL A 123 14.77 17.52 -7.96
N ALA A 124 16.07 17.54 -8.14
CA ALA A 124 16.81 18.68 -8.70
C ALA A 124 16.97 18.55 -10.21
N GLU A 125 17.32 17.34 -10.69
CA GLU A 125 17.59 17.08 -12.10
C GLU A 125 17.25 15.63 -12.45
N VAL A 126 16.87 15.41 -13.71
CA VAL A 126 16.73 14.07 -14.31
C VAL A 126 17.61 13.97 -15.52
N ALA A 127 18.65 13.14 -15.47
CA ALA A 127 19.62 12.99 -16.55
C ALA A 127 20.18 11.57 -16.61
N GLY A 128 20.35 11.02 -17.82
CA GLY A 128 21.00 9.71 -18.02
C GLY A 128 20.36 8.54 -17.29
N GLY A 129 19.03 8.53 -17.13
CA GLY A 129 18.29 7.48 -16.40
C GLY A 129 18.41 7.60 -14.87
N ARG A 130 19.02 8.65 -14.35
CA ARG A 130 19.18 8.95 -12.92
C ARG A 130 18.31 10.13 -12.53
N VAL A 131 17.77 10.11 -11.32
CA VAL A 131 17.03 11.21 -10.73
C VAL A 131 17.86 11.78 -9.58
N ASN A 132 18.52 12.90 -9.82
CA ASN A 132 19.33 13.58 -8.82
C ASN A 132 18.43 14.39 -7.89
N CYS A 133 18.57 14.17 -6.60
CA CYS A 133 17.74 14.76 -5.55
C CYS A 133 18.57 15.46 -4.49
N VAL A 134 17.95 16.43 -3.83
CA VAL A 134 18.46 17.05 -2.61
C VAL A 134 17.61 16.53 -1.43
N VAL A 135 18.25 16.14 -0.34
CA VAL A 135 17.57 15.75 0.89
C VAL A 135 16.98 16.99 1.55
N GLU A 136 15.64 17.06 1.64
CA GLU A 136 14.94 18.12 2.36
C GLU A 136 14.75 17.78 3.84
N GLN A 137 14.62 16.49 4.13
CA GLN A 137 14.40 15.99 5.49
C GLN A 137 14.81 14.52 5.58
N GLY A 138 15.42 14.12 6.68
CA GLY A 138 15.76 12.75 7.00
C GLY A 138 17.17 12.62 7.56
N GLU A 139 17.42 11.51 8.29
CA GLU A 139 18.71 11.23 8.92
C GLU A 139 19.23 9.84 8.60
N THR A 140 18.33 8.90 8.27
CA THR A 140 18.70 7.49 8.08
C THR A 140 17.91 6.86 6.96
N LEU A 141 18.62 6.16 6.09
CA LEU A 141 18.05 5.27 5.08
C LEU A 141 18.22 3.81 5.51
N ARG A 142 17.22 3.00 5.21
CA ARG A 142 17.22 1.56 5.42
C ARG A 142 16.80 0.87 4.13
N ASP A 143 17.22 -0.37 3.98
CA ASP A 143 16.76 -1.20 2.87
C ASP A 143 15.24 -1.41 2.93
N ARG A 144 14.62 -1.52 1.77
CA ARG A 144 13.20 -1.82 1.58
C ARG A 144 12.20 -0.84 2.22
N MET A 145 12.59 0.42 2.37
CA MET A 145 11.66 1.47 2.80
C MET A 145 10.56 1.67 1.76
N GLY A 146 9.35 1.93 2.21
CA GLY A 146 8.25 2.33 1.33
C GLY A 146 8.57 3.62 0.61
N VAL A 147 8.25 3.71 -0.68
CA VAL A 147 8.47 4.89 -1.52
C VAL A 147 7.13 5.42 -1.98
N ASN A 148 6.88 6.69 -1.71
CA ASN A 148 5.73 7.41 -2.26
C ASN A 148 6.22 8.39 -3.32
N LEU A 149 5.73 8.21 -4.54
CA LEU A 149 5.97 9.06 -5.69
C LEU A 149 4.70 9.89 -5.94
N PRO A 150 4.59 11.12 -5.46
CA PRO A 150 3.36 11.91 -5.52
C PRO A 150 3.02 12.44 -6.92
N SER A 151 3.84 12.13 -7.90
CA SER A 151 3.63 12.54 -9.29
C SER A 151 2.40 11.85 -9.89
N ARG A 152 1.48 12.63 -10.47
CA ARG A 152 0.36 12.11 -11.27
C ARG A 152 0.83 11.35 -12.53
N ARG A 153 2.11 11.46 -12.89
CA ARG A 153 2.72 10.80 -14.05
C ARG A 153 3.14 9.36 -13.78
N VAL A 154 3.17 8.93 -12.52
CA VAL A 154 3.49 7.53 -12.17
C VAL A 154 2.49 6.58 -12.81
N ARG A 155 2.97 5.73 -13.72
CA ARG A 155 2.15 4.86 -14.60
C ARG A 155 1.79 3.50 -13.99
N LEU A 156 2.08 3.27 -12.72
CA LEU A 156 1.68 2.04 -12.05
C LEU A 156 0.15 1.93 -11.95
N SER A 157 -0.37 0.76 -12.31
CA SER A 157 -1.76 0.41 -12.03
C SER A 157 -1.99 0.39 -10.52
N ALA A 158 -3.10 0.95 -10.07
CA ALA A 158 -3.54 0.84 -8.67
C ALA A 158 -3.90 -0.62 -8.31
N LEU A 159 -4.30 -1.44 -9.29
CA LEU A 159 -4.61 -2.86 -9.14
C LEU A 159 -3.45 -3.70 -9.69
N THR A 160 -2.68 -4.32 -8.78
CA THR A 160 -1.56 -5.21 -9.12
C THR A 160 -2.01 -6.65 -9.38
N ASP A 161 -1.14 -7.51 -9.93
CA ASP A 161 -1.43 -8.94 -10.09
C ASP A 161 -1.67 -9.62 -8.73
N LYS A 162 -0.94 -9.21 -7.69
CA LYS A 162 -1.20 -9.66 -6.32
C LYS A 162 -2.61 -9.27 -5.87
N ASP A 163 -3.02 -8.03 -6.13
CA ASP A 163 -4.35 -7.56 -5.75
C ASP A 163 -5.45 -8.31 -6.49
N ARG A 164 -5.24 -8.75 -7.73
CA ARG A 164 -6.17 -9.61 -8.47
C ARG A 164 -6.36 -10.98 -7.81
N VAL A 165 -5.27 -11.58 -7.32
CA VAL A 165 -5.33 -12.84 -6.55
C VAL A 165 -6.04 -12.62 -5.21
N ASP A 166 -5.70 -11.54 -4.50
CA ASP A 166 -6.32 -11.17 -3.23
C ASP A 166 -7.82 -10.88 -3.39
N LEU A 167 -8.21 -10.22 -4.49
CA LEU A 167 -9.59 -9.91 -4.83
C LEU A 167 -10.42 -11.19 -5.04
N SER A 168 -9.90 -12.17 -5.80
CA SER A 168 -10.54 -13.47 -5.96
C SER A 168 -10.75 -14.17 -4.60
N PHE A 169 -9.76 -14.09 -3.72
CA PHE A 169 -9.87 -14.62 -2.37
C PHE A 169 -10.90 -13.85 -1.54
N GLY A 170 -10.95 -12.51 -1.63
CA GLY A 170 -11.94 -11.67 -0.96
C GLY A 170 -13.39 -12.02 -1.33
N ILE A 171 -13.62 -12.35 -2.62
CA ILE A 171 -14.92 -12.86 -3.10
C ILE A 171 -15.30 -14.15 -2.35
N THR A 172 -14.37 -15.11 -2.29
CA THR A 172 -14.58 -16.37 -1.56
C THR A 172 -14.85 -16.16 -0.08
N MET A 173 -14.19 -15.17 0.53
CA MET A 173 -14.33 -14.80 1.93
C MET A 173 -15.64 -14.05 2.23
N GLY A 174 -16.34 -13.55 1.20
CA GLY A 174 -17.58 -12.80 1.32
C GLY A 174 -17.38 -11.45 2.02
N VAL A 175 -16.42 -10.66 1.56
CA VAL A 175 -16.18 -9.30 2.09
C VAL A 175 -17.32 -8.35 1.76
N ASP A 176 -17.60 -7.41 2.66
CA ASP A 176 -18.70 -6.45 2.52
C ASP A 176 -18.24 -5.17 1.80
N TYR A 177 -16.96 -4.86 1.86
CA TYR A 177 -16.33 -3.70 1.22
C TYR A 177 -14.98 -4.08 0.65
N VAL A 178 -14.57 -3.39 -0.42
CA VAL A 178 -13.20 -3.44 -0.94
C VAL A 178 -12.62 -2.03 -1.01
N ALA A 179 -11.40 -1.84 -0.51
CA ALA A 179 -10.65 -0.60 -0.69
C ALA A 179 -9.51 -0.81 -1.69
N LEU A 180 -9.43 0.08 -2.67
CA LEU A 180 -8.33 0.14 -3.63
C LEU A 180 -7.39 1.26 -3.22
N SER A 181 -6.13 0.89 -2.94
CA SER A 181 -5.07 1.84 -2.57
C SER A 181 -4.48 2.54 -3.81
N PHE A 182 -3.95 3.73 -3.61
CA PHE A 182 -3.26 4.51 -4.64
C PHE A 182 -4.13 4.89 -5.85
N VAL A 183 -5.43 5.12 -5.64
CA VAL A 183 -6.34 5.58 -6.68
C VAL A 183 -5.97 6.99 -7.14
N LYS A 184 -5.75 7.17 -8.44
CA LYS A 184 -5.40 8.44 -9.07
C LYS A 184 -6.48 8.93 -10.02
N THR A 185 -7.16 8.00 -10.68
CA THR A 185 -8.12 8.28 -11.74
C THR A 185 -9.37 7.42 -11.63
N ALA A 186 -10.42 7.80 -12.35
CA ALA A 186 -11.62 6.96 -12.47
C ALA A 186 -11.35 5.61 -13.14
N ASP A 187 -10.30 5.53 -13.98
CA ASP A 187 -9.91 4.28 -14.66
C ASP A 187 -9.40 3.22 -13.67
N ASP A 188 -8.74 3.63 -12.60
CA ASP A 188 -8.31 2.69 -11.56
C ASP A 188 -9.53 1.96 -10.93
N ILE A 189 -10.62 2.70 -10.71
CA ILE A 189 -11.87 2.11 -10.19
C ILE A 189 -12.57 1.25 -11.26
N ARG A 190 -12.50 1.63 -12.55
CA ARG A 190 -13.04 0.80 -13.63
C ARG A 190 -12.29 -0.53 -13.73
N GLN A 191 -10.96 -0.50 -13.68
CA GLN A 191 -10.13 -1.71 -13.68
C GLN A 191 -10.47 -2.67 -12.53
N LEU A 192 -10.70 -2.15 -11.32
CA LEU A 192 -11.17 -2.97 -10.20
C LEU A 192 -12.53 -3.60 -10.50
N ARG A 193 -13.48 -2.85 -11.02
CA ARG A 193 -14.82 -3.34 -11.38
C ARG A 193 -14.77 -4.38 -12.51
N ASP A 194 -13.90 -4.16 -13.48
CA ASP A 194 -13.70 -5.10 -14.58
C ASP A 194 -13.09 -6.42 -14.07
N ALA A 195 -12.12 -6.37 -13.14
CA ALA A 195 -11.59 -7.57 -12.51
C ALA A 195 -12.67 -8.39 -11.77
N TYR A 196 -13.64 -7.74 -11.11
CA TYR A 196 -14.80 -8.45 -10.54
C TYR A 196 -15.67 -9.10 -11.63
N ARG A 197 -15.94 -8.40 -12.74
CA ARG A 197 -16.74 -8.93 -13.87
C ARG A 197 -16.06 -10.13 -14.55
N GLU A 198 -14.74 -10.08 -14.70
CA GLU A 198 -13.93 -11.19 -15.23
C GLU A 198 -14.09 -12.46 -14.39
N LEU A 199 -14.32 -12.31 -13.07
CA LEU A 199 -14.61 -13.39 -12.13
C LEU A 199 -16.12 -13.75 -12.04
N GLY A 200 -16.96 -13.16 -12.91
CA GLY A 200 -18.41 -13.40 -12.90
C GLY A 200 -19.14 -12.82 -11.68
N GLN A 201 -18.55 -11.81 -11.03
CA GLN A 201 -19.08 -11.23 -9.81
C GLN A 201 -19.37 -9.73 -9.97
N GLN A 202 -20.22 -9.20 -9.08
CA GLN A 202 -20.37 -7.76 -8.90
C GLN A 202 -19.51 -7.29 -7.72
N PRO A 203 -18.83 -6.14 -7.85
CA PRO A 203 -18.05 -5.63 -6.75
C PRO A 203 -18.96 -5.20 -5.58
N PRO A 204 -18.55 -5.44 -4.32
CA PRO A 204 -19.15 -4.79 -3.18
C PRO A 204 -18.92 -3.26 -3.26
N PRO A 205 -19.47 -2.44 -2.36
CA PRO A 205 -19.13 -1.03 -2.28
C PRO A 205 -17.62 -0.81 -2.24
N VAL A 206 -17.13 0.10 -3.10
CA VAL A 206 -15.70 0.36 -3.30
C VAL A 206 -15.29 1.63 -2.57
N ILE A 207 -14.20 1.56 -1.82
CA ILE A 207 -13.54 2.70 -1.18
C ILE A 207 -12.29 3.05 -2.00
N ALA A 208 -12.29 4.19 -2.65
CA ALA A 208 -11.13 4.76 -3.32
C ALA A 208 -10.21 5.44 -2.30
N LYS A 209 -8.94 5.09 -2.29
CA LYS A 209 -7.98 5.51 -1.27
C LYS A 209 -6.64 5.95 -1.89
#